data_ad0841c48e11b4c2aca0dfaffe948fba
#
_entry.id   ad0841c48e11b4c2aca0dfaffe948fba
#
_cell.length_a   1.000
_cell.length_b   1.000
_cell.length_c   1.000
_cell.angle_alpha   90.00
_cell.angle_beta   90.00
_cell.angle_gamma   90.00
#
_symmetry.space_group_name_H-M   'P 1'
#
loop_
_entity.id
_entity.type
_entity.pdbx_description
1 polymer ?
#
loop_
_entity_poly.entity_id
_entity_poly.type
_entity_poly.pdbx_seq_one_letter_code
_entity_poly.pdbx_strand_id
1 'polypeptide(L)'
;MSPQTAVLIVLMSVSFLLFPVFKSVLFHLHAAVTGGYVSGTHSLAFINCPNEQIAKDIARGILEKRLAASVNVMPRSSSLYIWKEEIEESSEVLLMMKTRTAMIEELAEYVRFVHPFETPDFLTVPIDKGNPAYFRWMEEVLS
;
A
#
# COMPACT_ATOMS: atom_id res chain seq x y z
N MET A 1 11.01 -48.93 10.18
CA MET A 1 9.96 -48.28 9.33
C MET A 1 10.05 -48.87 7.94
N SER A 2 8.92 -49.25 7.37
CA SER A 2 8.89 -49.78 6.01
C SER A 2 9.20 -48.69 4.98
N PRO A 3 9.76 -49.04 3.81
CA PRO A 3 9.98 -48.05 2.75
C PRO A 3 8.68 -47.33 2.31
N GLN A 4 7.56 -48.02 2.32
CA GLN A 4 6.25 -47.45 1.97
C GLN A 4 5.82 -46.40 3.00
N THR A 5 6.00 -46.68 4.28
CA THR A 5 5.70 -45.76 5.36
C THR A 5 6.57 -44.48 5.27
N ALA A 6 7.86 -44.66 4.97
CA ALA A 6 8.78 -43.53 4.79
C ALA A 6 8.36 -42.64 3.61
N VAL A 7 7.96 -43.24 2.49
CA VAL A 7 7.47 -42.50 1.31
C VAL A 7 6.21 -41.73 1.67
N LEU A 8 5.25 -42.33 2.38
CA LEU A 8 4.03 -41.64 2.81
C LEU A 8 4.31 -40.45 3.71
N ILE A 9 5.23 -40.58 4.68
CA ILE A 9 5.58 -39.51 5.57
C ILE A 9 6.22 -38.33 4.79
N VAL A 10 7.10 -38.65 3.84
CA VAL A 10 7.73 -37.59 2.99
C VAL A 10 6.68 -36.87 2.14
N LEU A 11 5.76 -37.62 1.51
CA LEU A 11 4.68 -37.03 0.69
C LEU A 11 3.77 -36.13 1.54
N MET A 12 3.39 -36.58 2.73
CA MET A 12 2.55 -35.79 3.64
C MET A 12 3.27 -34.53 4.11
N SER A 13 4.57 -34.61 4.44
CA SER A 13 5.36 -33.46 4.86
C SER A 13 5.51 -32.42 3.74
N VAL A 14 5.78 -32.86 2.51
CA VAL A 14 5.87 -31.98 1.33
C VAL A 14 4.52 -31.31 1.07
N SER A 15 3.41 -32.06 1.12
CA SER A 15 2.07 -31.51 0.93
C SER A 15 1.74 -30.46 2.00
N PHE A 16 2.10 -30.70 3.25
CA PHE A 16 1.88 -29.77 4.35
C PHE A 16 2.67 -28.47 4.15
N LEU A 17 3.95 -28.58 3.74
CA LEU A 17 4.81 -27.40 3.50
C LEU A 17 4.35 -26.57 2.30
N LEU A 18 3.81 -27.23 1.26
CA LEU A 18 3.36 -26.58 0.04
C LEU A 18 1.91 -26.07 0.12
N PHE A 19 1.15 -26.49 1.14
CA PHE A 19 -0.26 -26.13 1.26
C PHE A 19 -0.52 -24.62 1.25
N PRO A 20 0.22 -23.77 1.99
CA PRO A 20 0.01 -22.31 1.94
C PRO A 20 0.25 -21.73 0.55
N VAL A 21 1.29 -22.20 -0.16
CA VAL A 21 1.61 -21.78 -1.53
C VAL A 21 0.51 -22.19 -2.48
N PHE A 22 0.08 -23.45 -2.40
CA PHE A 22 -1.01 -24.00 -3.22
C PHE A 22 -2.32 -23.24 -3.00
N LYS A 23 -2.67 -22.96 -1.75
CA LYS A 23 -3.85 -22.19 -1.39
C LYS A 23 -3.80 -20.78 -1.98
N SER A 24 -2.66 -20.11 -1.89
CA SER A 24 -2.45 -18.78 -2.45
C SER A 24 -2.60 -18.78 -3.98
N VAL A 25 -1.99 -19.74 -4.67
CA VAL A 25 -2.09 -19.88 -6.13
C VAL A 25 -3.53 -20.12 -6.56
N LEU A 26 -4.25 -21.03 -5.88
CA LEU A 26 -5.66 -21.31 -6.18
C LEU A 26 -6.53 -20.07 -5.98
N PHE A 27 -6.31 -19.31 -4.90
CA PHE A 27 -7.05 -18.09 -4.63
C PHE A 27 -6.85 -17.05 -5.73
N HIS A 28 -5.61 -16.83 -6.18
CA HIS A 28 -5.31 -15.91 -7.25
C HIS A 28 -5.87 -16.38 -8.60
N LEU A 29 -5.78 -17.67 -8.89
CA LEU A 29 -6.39 -18.26 -10.11
C LEU A 29 -7.90 -18.09 -10.10
N HIS A 30 -8.55 -18.37 -8.97
CA HIS A 30 -9.99 -18.19 -8.83
C HIS A 30 -10.39 -16.72 -9.04
N ALA A 31 -9.68 -15.79 -8.43
CA ALA A 31 -9.91 -14.36 -8.60
C ALA A 31 -9.71 -13.93 -10.06
N ALA A 32 -8.69 -14.43 -10.75
CA ALA A 32 -8.43 -14.15 -12.16
C ALA A 32 -9.53 -14.68 -13.07
N VAL A 33 -10.02 -15.91 -12.82
CA VAL A 33 -11.08 -16.54 -13.61
C VAL A 33 -12.44 -15.89 -13.38
N THR A 34 -12.75 -15.55 -12.12
CA THR A 34 -14.04 -14.95 -11.73
C THR A 34 -14.07 -13.44 -11.89
N GLY A 35 -12.91 -12.79 -12.17
CA GLY A 35 -12.77 -11.34 -12.21
C GLY A 35 -12.81 -10.70 -10.83
N GLY A 36 -12.69 -11.50 -9.76
CA GLY A 36 -12.71 -11.02 -8.38
C GLY A 36 -11.45 -10.25 -8.01
N TYR A 37 -11.64 -9.09 -7.35
CA TYR A 37 -10.54 -8.31 -6.80
C TYR A 37 -10.03 -8.96 -5.51
N VAL A 38 -8.70 -9.04 -5.36
CA VAL A 38 -8.07 -9.49 -4.12
C VAL A 38 -7.94 -8.30 -3.17
N SER A 39 -8.74 -8.30 -2.10
CA SER A 39 -8.72 -7.24 -1.08
C SER A 39 -7.30 -6.97 -0.59
N GLY A 40 -6.93 -5.69 -0.51
CA GLY A 40 -5.62 -5.28 -0.02
C GLY A 40 -4.50 -5.28 -1.06
N THR A 41 -4.78 -5.60 -2.33
CA THR A 41 -3.77 -5.50 -3.41
C THR A 41 -3.33 -4.06 -3.63
N HIS A 42 -4.24 -3.12 -3.45
CA HIS A 42 -3.98 -1.69 -3.51
C HIS A 42 -4.23 -1.04 -2.15
N SER A 43 -3.61 0.09 -1.92
CA SER A 43 -3.71 0.84 -0.67
C SER A 43 -3.85 2.33 -0.92
N LEU A 44 -4.44 3.00 0.05
CA LEU A 44 -4.35 4.45 0.20
C LEU A 44 -3.20 4.76 1.14
N ALA A 45 -2.44 5.80 0.82
CA ALA A 45 -1.41 6.33 1.70
C ALA A 45 -1.70 7.80 1.99
N PHE A 46 -1.39 8.23 3.19
CA PHE A 46 -1.68 9.59 3.65
C PHE A 46 -0.43 10.21 4.24
N ILE A 47 -0.25 11.50 3.97
CA ILE A 47 0.83 12.30 4.56
C ILE A 47 0.37 13.76 4.67
N ASN A 48 0.62 14.39 5.81
CA ASN A 48 0.40 15.83 5.97
C ASN A 48 1.65 16.61 5.55
N CYS A 49 1.44 17.69 4.83
CA CYS A 49 2.48 18.61 4.38
C CYS A 49 2.23 19.99 4.97
N PRO A 50 3.29 20.80 5.20
CA PRO A 50 3.13 22.11 5.84
C PRO A 50 2.43 23.14 4.97
N ASN A 51 2.51 23.03 3.64
CA ASN A 51 1.86 23.93 2.71
C ASN A 51 1.59 23.28 1.35
N GLU A 52 0.83 23.97 0.51
CA GLU A 52 0.42 23.47 -0.79
C GLU A 52 1.59 23.27 -1.77
N GLN A 53 2.57 24.18 -1.76
CA GLN A 53 3.70 24.08 -2.67
C GLN A 53 4.53 22.83 -2.40
N ILE A 54 4.87 22.57 -1.14
CA ILE A 54 5.60 21.36 -0.74
C ILE A 54 4.78 20.12 -1.05
N ALA A 55 3.47 20.14 -0.78
CA ALA A 55 2.57 19.04 -1.10
C ALA A 55 2.59 18.71 -2.59
N LYS A 56 2.47 19.71 -3.45
CA LYS A 56 2.50 19.51 -4.92
C LYS A 56 3.85 19.02 -5.41
N ASP A 57 4.94 19.53 -4.85
CA ASP A 57 6.29 19.09 -5.22
C ASP A 57 6.51 17.62 -4.86
N ILE A 58 6.09 17.21 -3.67
CA ILE A 58 6.15 15.80 -3.23
C ILE A 58 5.24 14.94 -4.13
N ALA A 59 4.02 15.37 -4.39
CA ALA A 59 3.07 14.65 -5.25
C ALA A 59 3.63 14.40 -6.65
N ARG A 60 4.22 15.41 -7.26
CA ARG A 60 4.84 15.29 -8.58
C ARG A 60 6.02 14.33 -8.57
N GLY A 61 6.88 14.41 -7.57
CA GLY A 61 8.01 13.49 -7.43
C GLY A 61 7.57 12.03 -7.27
N ILE A 62 6.52 11.80 -6.51
CA ILE A 62 5.92 10.46 -6.34
C ILE A 62 5.42 9.92 -7.68
N LEU A 63 4.70 10.73 -8.45
CA LEU A 63 4.15 10.33 -9.75
C LEU A 63 5.24 10.12 -10.80
N GLU A 64 6.24 10.99 -10.85
CA GLU A 64 7.38 10.85 -11.76
C GLU A 64 8.14 9.55 -11.55
N LYS A 65 8.26 9.12 -10.31
CA LYS A 65 8.91 7.85 -9.93
C LYS A 65 7.96 6.64 -9.97
N ARG A 66 6.71 6.86 -10.34
CA ARG A 66 5.66 5.83 -10.39
C ARG A 66 5.48 5.06 -9.08
N LEU A 67 5.61 5.78 -7.97
CA LEU A 67 5.40 5.23 -6.63
C LEU A 67 3.92 5.24 -6.23
N ALA A 68 3.09 5.98 -6.95
CA ALA A 68 1.63 5.96 -6.84
C ALA A 68 1.01 6.23 -8.20
N ALA A 69 -0.22 5.77 -8.39
CA ALA A 69 -0.97 5.99 -9.64
C ALA A 69 -1.60 7.38 -9.67
N SER A 70 -2.00 7.89 -8.51
CA SER A 70 -2.57 9.23 -8.38
C SER A 70 -2.33 9.77 -6.98
N VAL A 71 -2.34 11.10 -6.88
CA VAL A 71 -2.20 11.81 -5.61
C VAL A 71 -3.24 12.93 -5.57
N ASN A 72 -4.09 12.90 -4.55
CA ASN A 72 -5.01 13.99 -4.26
C ASN A 72 -4.33 14.97 -3.30
N VAL A 73 -4.28 16.23 -3.69
CA VAL A 73 -3.85 17.33 -2.83
C VAL A 73 -5.12 17.91 -2.22
N MET A 74 -5.33 17.66 -0.93
CA MET A 74 -6.56 18.07 -0.26
C MET A 74 -6.48 19.56 0.09
N PRO A 75 -7.64 20.24 0.25
CA PRO A 75 -7.63 21.63 0.71
C PRO A 75 -6.98 21.75 2.09
N ARG A 76 -6.44 22.95 2.37
CA ARG A 76 -5.83 23.25 3.65
C ARG A 76 -6.80 22.98 4.82
N SER A 77 -6.29 22.31 5.85
CA SER A 77 -7.03 21.99 7.06
C SER A 77 -6.23 22.37 8.30
N SER A 78 -6.93 22.52 9.43
CA SER A 78 -6.29 22.65 10.72
C SER A 78 -6.15 21.29 11.35
N SER A 79 -4.95 20.96 11.77
CA SER A 79 -4.66 19.74 12.53
C SER A 79 -4.39 20.10 13.98
N LEU A 80 -5.11 19.46 14.88
CA LEU A 80 -4.90 19.61 16.32
C LEU A 80 -4.30 18.31 16.86
N TYR A 81 -3.25 18.43 17.66
CA TYR A 81 -2.52 17.27 18.16
C TYR A 81 -1.86 17.60 19.50
N ILE A 82 -1.50 16.56 20.23
CA ILE A 82 -0.79 16.70 21.51
C ILE A 82 0.71 16.67 21.23
N TRP A 83 1.39 17.73 21.64
CA TRP A 83 2.84 17.87 21.55
C TRP A 83 3.37 18.36 22.88
N LYS A 84 4.29 17.60 23.49
CA LYS A 84 4.88 17.90 24.80
C LYS A 84 3.81 18.25 25.86
N GLU A 85 2.78 17.40 25.95
CA GLU A 85 1.66 17.49 26.90
C GLU A 85 0.70 18.67 26.65
N GLU A 86 0.89 19.45 25.58
CA GLU A 86 0.01 20.55 25.21
C GLU A 86 -0.70 20.28 23.89
N ILE A 87 -1.87 20.90 23.72
CA ILE A 87 -2.60 20.87 22.45
C ILE A 87 -2.03 21.94 21.54
N GLU A 88 -1.54 21.51 20.38
CA GLU A 88 -1.02 22.40 19.33
C GLU A 88 -1.97 22.36 18.12
N GLU A 89 -1.97 23.45 17.37
CA GLU A 89 -2.73 23.56 16.13
C GLU A 89 -1.80 24.00 14.99
N SER A 90 -1.89 23.29 13.86
CA SER A 90 -1.13 23.60 12.66
C SER A 90 -2.02 23.60 11.45
N SER A 91 -1.76 24.49 10.49
CA SER A 91 -2.39 24.44 9.17
C SER A 91 -1.60 23.49 8.28
N GLU A 92 -2.27 22.49 7.71
CA GLU A 92 -1.62 21.45 6.92
C GLU A 92 -2.40 21.13 5.65
N VAL A 93 -1.71 20.52 4.68
CA VAL A 93 -2.26 20.02 3.43
C VAL A 93 -2.06 18.51 3.40
N LEU A 94 -3.16 17.77 3.37
CA LEU A 94 -3.13 16.31 3.31
C LEU A 94 -2.97 15.83 1.87
N LEU A 95 -2.02 14.94 1.64
CA LEU A 95 -1.93 14.15 0.42
C LEU A 95 -2.56 12.79 0.64
N MET A 96 -3.40 12.37 -0.30
CA MET A 96 -3.94 11.02 -0.38
C MET A 96 -3.44 10.37 -1.66
N MET A 97 -2.68 9.30 -1.52
CA MET A 97 -2.03 8.59 -2.61
C MET A 97 -2.69 7.25 -2.82
N LYS A 98 -2.86 6.85 -4.10
CA LYS A 98 -3.38 5.53 -4.45
C LYS A 98 -2.26 4.73 -5.11
N THR A 99 -1.93 3.59 -4.53
CA THR A 99 -0.80 2.78 -4.98
C THR A 99 -1.03 1.28 -4.77
N ARG A 100 -0.13 0.47 -5.30
CA ARG A 100 -0.07 -0.95 -4.93
C ARG A 100 0.44 -1.10 -3.51
N THR A 101 -0.14 -2.01 -2.77
CA THR A 101 0.33 -2.32 -1.41
C THR A 101 1.81 -2.73 -1.42
N ALA A 102 2.27 -3.44 -2.46
CA ALA A 102 3.66 -3.82 -2.62
C ALA A 102 4.63 -2.65 -2.79
N MET A 103 4.13 -1.44 -3.14
CA MET A 103 4.96 -0.24 -3.34
C MET A 103 5.11 0.60 -2.07
N ILE A 104 4.39 0.27 -0.99
CA ILE A 104 4.32 1.12 0.20
C ILE A 104 5.69 1.37 0.83
N GLU A 105 6.55 0.35 0.91
CA GLU A 105 7.87 0.52 1.51
C GLU A 105 8.74 1.52 0.73
N GLU A 106 8.76 1.42 -0.59
CA GLU A 106 9.48 2.36 -1.45
C GLU A 106 8.89 3.76 -1.36
N LEU A 107 7.56 3.86 -1.35
CA LEU A 107 6.86 5.13 -1.21
C LEU A 107 7.18 5.78 0.14
N ALA A 108 7.13 5.03 1.23
CA ALA A 108 7.46 5.52 2.57
C ALA A 108 8.90 6.02 2.65
N GLU A 109 9.84 5.30 2.06
CA GLU A 109 11.24 5.68 2.02
C GLU A 109 11.46 6.99 1.25
N TYR A 110 10.83 7.11 0.08
CA TYR A 110 10.88 8.34 -0.71
C TYR A 110 10.29 9.53 0.04
N VAL A 111 9.11 9.35 0.66
CA VAL A 111 8.46 10.42 1.45
C VAL A 111 9.36 10.85 2.59
N ARG A 112 9.96 9.93 3.30
CA ARG A 112 10.90 10.24 4.40
C ARG A 112 12.09 11.04 3.92
N PHE A 113 12.58 10.75 2.72
CA PHE A 113 13.72 11.46 2.13
C PHE A 113 13.39 12.90 1.73
N VAL A 114 12.19 13.15 1.16
CA VAL A 114 11.83 14.46 0.61
C VAL A 114 11.01 15.33 1.56
N HIS A 115 10.41 14.76 2.59
CA HIS A 115 9.54 15.49 3.50
C HIS A 115 10.37 16.39 4.43
N PRO A 116 9.93 17.65 4.69
CA PRO A 116 10.69 18.57 5.53
C PRO A 116 10.73 18.21 7.01
N PHE A 117 9.79 17.37 7.48
CA PHE A 117 9.77 16.92 8.87
C PHE A 117 10.65 15.68 9.07
N GLU A 118 11.33 15.61 10.21
CA GLU A 118 12.14 14.45 10.59
C GLU A 118 11.27 13.19 10.72
N THR A 119 10.07 13.35 11.29
CA THR A 119 9.13 12.24 11.49
C THR A 119 7.79 12.57 10.83
N PRO A 120 7.65 12.37 9.52
CA PRO A 120 6.37 12.59 8.84
C PRO A 120 5.33 11.54 9.28
N ASP A 121 4.06 11.95 9.30
CA ASP A 121 2.93 11.11 9.71
C ASP A 121 2.40 10.25 8.56
N PHE A 122 3.25 9.37 8.02
CA PHE A 122 2.90 8.49 6.92
C PHE A 122 2.06 7.31 7.41
N LEU A 123 0.84 7.20 6.88
CA LEU A 123 -0.10 6.14 7.23
C LEU A 123 -0.68 5.52 5.97
N THR A 124 -1.04 4.24 6.04
CA THR A 124 -1.66 3.52 4.92
C THR A 124 -2.90 2.75 5.35
N VAL A 125 -3.82 2.59 4.42
CA VAL A 125 -5.03 1.78 4.59
C VAL A 125 -5.19 0.88 3.37
N PRO A 126 -5.33 -0.44 3.54
CA PRO A 126 -5.61 -1.33 2.41
C PRO A 126 -7.00 -1.06 1.84
N ILE A 127 -7.13 -1.15 0.51
CA ILE A 127 -8.40 -1.00 -0.18
C ILE A 127 -9.09 -2.36 -0.25
N ASP A 128 -10.27 -2.46 0.34
CA ASP A 128 -11.04 -3.69 0.37
C ASP A 128 -11.66 -4.00 -1.00
N LYS A 129 -12.37 -3.02 -1.60
CA LYS A 129 -13.10 -3.18 -2.86
C LYS A 129 -13.10 -1.87 -3.64
N GLY A 130 -13.35 -1.97 -4.93
CA GLY A 130 -13.48 -0.81 -5.78
C GLY A 130 -13.87 -1.19 -7.20
N ASN A 131 -13.90 -0.20 -8.08
CA ASN A 131 -14.21 -0.40 -9.49
C ASN A 131 -13.07 -1.17 -10.19
N PRO A 132 -13.32 -2.36 -10.75
CA PRO A 132 -12.29 -3.15 -11.41
C PRO A 132 -11.58 -2.41 -12.55
N ALA A 133 -12.30 -1.58 -13.31
CA ALA A 133 -11.71 -0.80 -14.38
C ALA A 133 -10.71 0.23 -13.85
N TYR A 134 -10.97 0.81 -12.69
CA TYR A 134 -10.06 1.74 -12.05
C TYR A 134 -8.78 1.04 -11.55
N PHE A 135 -8.90 -0.12 -10.96
CA PHE A 135 -7.73 -0.92 -10.56
C PHE A 135 -6.88 -1.33 -11.75
N ARG A 136 -7.49 -1.68 -12.88
CA ARG A 136 -6.75 -1.97 -14.11
C ARG A 136 -5.98 -0.75 -14.59
N TRP A 137 -6.60 0.42 -14.57
CA TRP A 137 -5.91 1.67 -14.91
C TRP A 137 -4.71 1.92 -13.98
N MET A 138 -4.87 1.72 -12.67
CA MET A 138 -3.75 1.85 -11.73
C MET A 138 -2.60 0.92 -12.09
N GLU A 139 -2.90 -0.33 -12.44
CA GLU A 139 -1.88 -1.30 -12.84
C GLU A 139 -1.16 -0.87 -14.12
N GLU A 140 -1.87 -0.33 -15.08
CA GLU A 140 -1.29 0.16 -16.33
C GLU A 140 -0.30 1.30 -16.10
N VAL A 141 -0.66 2.27 -15.25
CA VAL A 141 0.21 3.43 -15.01
C VAL A 141 1.37 3.12 -14.06
N LEU A 142 1.27 2.09 -13.25
CA LEU A 142 2.31 1.67 -12.31
C LEU A 142 3.29 0.63 -12.89
N SER A 143 2.96 0.04 -14.01
CA SER A 143 3.82 -0.96 -14.65
C SER A 143 4.95 -0.36 -15.46
#